data_167e53de18f0e60442026b7763330712
#
_entry.id   167e53de18f0e60442026b7763330712
#
_cell.length_a   1.000
_cell.length_b   1.000
_cell.length_c   1.000
_cell.angle_alpha   90.00
_cell.angle_beta   90.00
_cell.angle_gamma   90.00
#
_symmetry.space_group_name_H-M   'P 1'
#
loop_
_entity.id
_entity.type
_entity.pdbx_description
1 polymer ?
#
loop_
_entity_poly.entity_id
_entity_poly.type
_entity_poly.pdbx_seq_one_letter_code
_entity_poly.pdbx_strand_id
1 'polypeptide(L)'
;MSKTLIAGAVALLSLVGSSAFAQGYVGGNIGESHANRGCGAGDAAGISLNCDKNDFAWKAYGGYQLPGTPWAAEVTYWDLGRFKADGTGVSGTAKDSAWGLGGAYRPEFGGGWGGVARVGAAYGTSKVDYSLGEAGTGEHSKDGWHPYYGLGVNYALTKNLKLTADWDNTRITSQIPTLASSTAVVNTYSVGASWGF
;
A
#
# COMPACT_ATOMS: atom_id res chain seq x y z
N MET A 1 -14.22 -18.48 -10.46
CA MET A 1 -15.02 -17.64 -9.54
C MET A 1 -14.52 -16.19 -9.58
N SER A 2 -14.65 -15.46 -10.68
CA SER A 2 -14.06 -14.10 -10.76
C SER A 2 -14.85 -13.10 -11.61
N LYS A 3 -16.04 -13.44 -12.09
CA LYS A 3 -16.87 -12.51 -12.89
C LYS A 3 -17.84 -11.67 -12.06
N THR A 4 -18.12 -12.04 -10.83
CA THR A 4 -19.06 -11.34 -9.92
C THR A 4 -18.40 -10.19 -9.14
N LEU A 5 -17.09 -10.18 -8.95
CA LEU A 5 -16.37 -9.09 -8.24
C LEU A 5 -16.20 -7.83 -9.10
N ILE A 6 -16.09 -7.98 -10.42
CA ILE A 6 -15.94 -6.84 -11.35
C ILE A 6 -17.26 -6.08 -11.50
N ALA A 7 -18.38 -6.77 -11.45
CA ALA A 7 -19.71 -6.14 -11.53
C ALA A 7 -20.05 -5.29 -10.30
N GLY A 8 -19.54 -5.65 -9.12
CA GLY A 8 -19.73 -4.88 -7.89
C GLY A 8 -18.98 -3.55 -7.87
N ALA A 9 -17.78 -3.50 -8.44
CA ALA A 9 -16.96 -2.29 -8.48
C ALA A 9 -17.52 -1.25 -9.48
N VAL A 10 -18.11 -1.69 -10.58
CA VAL A 10 -18.73 -0.80 -11.59
C VAL A 10 -20.05 -0.22 -11.09
N ALA A 11 -20.82 -0.96 -10.29
CA ALA A 11 -22.09 -0.48 -9.73
C ALA A 11 -21.93 0.62 -8.67
N LEU A 12 -20.81 0.67 -7.96
CA LEU A 12 -20.50 1.73 -7.00
C LEU A 12 -20.13 3.06 -7.67
N LEU A 13 -19.61 3.03 -8.90
CA LEU A 13 -19.28 4.22 -9.68
C LEU A 13 -20.49 4.91 -10.32
N SER A 14 -21.63 4.23 -10.45
CA SER A 14 -22.83 4.77 -11.11
C SER A 14 -23.78 5.52 -10.17
N LEU A 15 -23.52 5.55 -8.86
CA LEU A 15 -24.37 6.26 -7.88
C LEU A 15 -23.98 7.74 -7.67
N VAL A 16 -22.99 8.25 -8.40
CA VAL A 16 -22.52 9.65 -8.29
C VAL A 16 -23.05 10.48 -9.47
N GLY A 17 -24.36 10.49 -9.60
CA GLY A 17 -25.06 11.39 -10.53
C GLY A 17 -25.64 12.58 -9.77
N SER A 18 -25.15 13.78 -10.09
CA SER A 18 -25.74 15.10 -9.82
C SER A 18 -25.60 15.65 -8.39
N SER A 19 -24.53 16.37 -8.15
CA SER A 19 -24.61 17.70 -7.50
C SER A 19 -23.27 18.44 -7.56
N ALA A 20 -23.34 19.74 -7.65
CA ALA A 20 -22.35 20.71 -8.09
C ALA A 20 -21.12 20.94 -7.17
N PHE A 21 -20.65 19.91 -6.46
CA PHE A 21 -19.37 19.93 -5.73
C PHE A 21 -18.71 18.56 -5.90
N ALA A 22 -17.57 18.52 -6.54
CA ALA A 22 -16.76 17.32 -6.71
C ALA A 22 -16.29 16.82 -5.34
N GLN A 23 -17.06 15.98 -4.71
CA GLN A 23 -16.79 15.42 -3.36
C GLN A 23 -16.16 14.04 -3.44
N GLY A 24 -16.42 13.30 -4.52
CA GLY A 24 -15.79 12.03 -4.79
C GLY A 24 -14.45 12.21 -5.51
N TYR A 25 -13.50 11.36 -5.23
CA TYR A 25 -12.25 11.31 -5.98
C TYR A 25 -11.70 9.89 -6.04
N VAL A 26 -10.95 9.64 -7.10
CA VAL A 26 -10.16 8.41 -7.27
C VAL A 26 -8.75 8.80 -7.68
N GLY A 27 -7.79 7.96 -7.37
CA GLY A 27 -6.40 8.21 -7.74
C GLY A 27 -5.58 6.94 -7.81
N GLY A 28 -4.42 7.06 -8.44
CA GLY A 28 -3.44 6.01 -8.55
C GLY A 28 -2.03 6.56 -8.58
N ASN A 29 -1.12 5.89 -7.89
CA ASN A 29 0.29 6.26 -7.81
C ASN A 29 1.16 5.02 -8.08
N ILE A 30 2.32 5.27 -8.65
CA ILE A 30 3.40 4.30 -8.85
C ILE A 30 4.65 4.79 -8.14
N GLY A 31 5.49 3.88 -7.69
CA GLY A 31 6.69 4.26 -6.96
C GLY A 31 7.50 3.08 -6.47
N GLU A 32 8.16 3.27 -5.37
CA GLU A 32 9.04 2.28 -4.73
C GLU A 32 8.63 2.07 -3.28
N SER A 33 8.64 0.82 -2.85
CA SER A 33 8.50 0.43 -1.45
C SER A 33 9.86 0.05 -0.87
N HIS A 34 10.08 0.40 0.38
CA HIS A 34 11.24 0.00 1.18
C HIS A 34 10.75 -0.71 2.44
N ALA A 35 11.03 -2.01 2.53
CA ALA A 35 10.69 -2.80 3.70
C ALA A 35 11.85 -2.84 4.69
N ASN A 36 11.61 -2.40 5.93
CA ASN A 36 12.58 -2.55 7.01
C ASN A 36 12.50 -3.98 7.59
N ARG A 37 12.84 -4.98 6.77
CA ARG A 37 12.96 -6.38 7.19
C ARG A 37 14.40 -6.64 7.59
N GLY A 38 14.60 -7.12 8.82
CA GLY A 38 15.89 -7.59 9.28
C GLY A 38 16.23 -8.93 8.61
N CYS A 39 17.37 -8.98 7.92
CA CYS A 39 17.97 -10.24 7.47
C CYS A 39 18.70 -10.97 8.60
N GLY A 40 18.67 -10.42 9.81
CA GLY A 40 19.39 -10.89 10.97
C GLY A 40 19.01 -12.29 11.49
N ALA A 41 17.94 -12.89 10.99
CA ALA A 41 17.65 -14.30 11.29
C ALA A 41 18.66 -15.26 10.62
N GLY A 42 19.22 -14.86 9.47
CA GLY A 42 20.32 -15.59 8.81
C GLY A 42 21.64 -15.40 9.54
N ASP A 43 21.94 -14.17 9.99
CA ASP A 43 23.17 -13.86 10.72
C ASP A 43 23.25 -14.64 12.05
N ALA A 44 22.12 -14.80 12.75
CA ALA A 44 22.04 -15.60 13.98
C ALA A 44 22.28 -17.11 13.74
N ALA A 45 22.04 -17.58 12.50
CA ALA A 45 22.27 -18.97 12.09
C ALA A 45 23.62 -19.14 11.33
N GLY A 46 24.42 -18.08 11.20
CA GLY A 46 25.68 -18.09 10.44
C GLY A 46 25.50 -18.19 8.91
N ILE A 47 24.31 -17.90 8.40
CA ILE A 47 23.99 -17.89 6.97
C ILE A 47 23.99 -16.45 6.49
N SER A 48 24.93 -16.09 5.62
CA SER A 48 24.88 -14.76 4.95
C SER A 48 23.72 -14.72 3.97
N LEU A 49 22.70 -13.88 4.28
CA LEU A 49 21.57 -13.63 3.41
C LEU A 49 21.73 -12.29 2.69
N ASN A 50 21.63 -12.31 1.38
CA ASN A 50 21.48 -11.09 0.58
C ASN A 50 20.01 -10.74 0.46
N CYS A 51 19.58 -9.60 0.99
CA CYS A 51 18.19 -9.19 1.02
C CYS A 51 17.96 -7.96 0.17
N ASP A 52 17.08 -8.09 -0.80
CA ASP A 52 16.53 -6.95 -1.52
C ASP A 52 15.36 -6.38 -0.71
N LYS A 53 15.54 -5.12 -0.26
CA LYS A 53 14.58 -4.41 0.59
C LYS A 53 13.70 -3.43 -0.19
N ASN A 54 13.98 -3.24 -1.46
CA ASN A 54 13.29 -2.30 -2.33
C ASN A 54 12.57 -3.06 -3.45
N ASP A 55 11.39 -2.62 -3.80
CA ASP A 55 10.71 -3.10 -5.01
C ASP A 55 9.74 -2.05 -5.55
N PHE A 56 9.33 -2.25 -6.80
CA PHE A 56 8.28 -1.46 -7.41
C PHE A 56 6.97 -1.63 -6.63
N ALA A 57 6.32 -0.52 -6.34
CA ALA A 57 5.04 -0.47 -5.66
C ALA A 57 4.05 0.41 -6.42
N TRP A 58 2.78 0.11 -6.25
CA TRP A 58 1.71 0.98 -6.72
C TRP A 58 0.55 1.00 -5.73
N LYS A 59 -0.22 2.08 -5.77
CA LYS A 59 -1.46 2.18 -5.00
C LYS A 59 -2.59 2.73 -5.84
N ALA A 60 -3.80 2.32 -5.50
CA ALA A 60 -5.04 2.90 -5.97
C ALA A 60 -5.89 3.31 -4.76
N TYR A 61 -6.52 4.45 -4.83
CA TYR A 61 -7.36 4.95 -3.75
C TYR A 61 -8.59 5.64 -4.27
N GLY A 62 -9.62 5.65 -3.43
CA GLY A 62 -10.85 6.40 -3.67
C GLY A 62 -11.37 6.95 -2.36
N GLY A 63 -11.96 8.14 -2.41
CA GLY A 63 -12.45 8.79 -1.22
C GLY A 63 -13.61 9.73 -1.49
N TYR A 64 -14.22 10.13 -0.40
CA TYR A 64 -15.29 11.11 -0.38
C TYR A 64 -14.95 12.23 0.61
N GLN A 65 -14.81 13.44 0.10
CA GLN A 65 -14.53 14.62 0.90
C GLN A 65 -15.81 15.15 1.52
N LEU A 66 -15.78 15.39 2.82
CA LEU A 66 -16.94 15.93 3.53
C LEU A 66 -17.19 17.38 3.11
N PRO A 67 -18.44 17.74 2.79
CA PRO A 67 -18.78 19.07 2.28
C PRO A 67 -18.29 20.21 3.18
N GLY A 68 -17.64 21.19 2.58
CA GLY A 68 -17.17 22.39 3.29
C GLY A 68 -16.00 22.15 4.27
N THR A 69 -15.38 20.97 4.25
CA THR A 69 -14.25 20.63 5.11
C THR A 69 -13.09 20.06 4.31
N PRO A 70 -11.85 20.11 4.84
CA PRO A 70 -10.70 19.42 4.23
C PRO A 70 -10.64 17.93 4.57
N TRP A 71 -11.61 17.38 5.30
CA TRP A 71 -11.63 15.98 5.71
C TRP A 71 -12.30 15.08 4.67
N ALA A 72 -11.76 13.88 4.50
CA ALA A 72 -12.32 12.86 3.62
C ALA A 72 -12.26 11.48 4.29
N ALA A 73 -13.19 10.61 3.92
CA ALA A 73 -13.06 9.16 4.14
C ALA A 73 -12.40 8.56 2.90
N GLU A 74 -11.44 7.64 3.08
CA GLU A 74 -10.64 7.08 1.99
C GLU A 74 -10.47 5.57 2.16
N VAL A 75 -10.58 4.85 1.04
CA VAL A 75 -10.17 3.44 0.91
C VAL A 75 -8.97 3.42 -0.01
N THR A 76 -7.93 2.70 0.39
CA THR A 76 -6.69 2.57 -0.39
C THR A 76 -6.29 1.11 -0.52
N TYR A 77 -5.81 0.74 -1.67
CA TYR A 77 -5.12 -0.53 -1.94
C TYR A 77 -3.67 -0.24 -2.28
N TRP A 78 -2.75 -1.00 -1.66
CA TRP A 78 -1.33 -1.01 -1.99
C TRP A 78 -0.91 -2.40 -2.47
N ASP A 79 -0.20 -2.46 -3.60
CA ASP A 79 0.71 -3.54 -3.94
C ASP A 79 2.11 -3.06 -3.58
N LEU A 80 2.69 -3.66 -2.56
CA LEU A 80 3.96 -3.23 -1.95
C LEU A 80 5.17 -3.91 -2.61
N GLY A 81 4.92 -4.76 -3.63
CA GLY A 81 5.96 -5.43 -4.38
C GLY A 81 6.40 -6.77 -3.77
N ARG A 82 7.61 -7.19 -4.13
CA ARG A 82 8.21 -8.47 -3.78
C ARG A 82 9.58 -8.26 -3.16
N PHE A 83 9.75 -8.75 -1.96
CA PHE A 83 11.02 -8.68 -1.25
C PHE A 83 11.70 -10.05 -1.30
N LYS A 84 12.96 -10.10 -1.73
CA LYS A 84 13.72 -11.33 -1.90
C LYS A 84 14.79 -11.46 -0.85
N ALA A 85 15.03 -12.69 -0.41
CA ALA A 85 16.13 -13.05 0.45
C ALA A 85 16.80 -14.30 -0.14
N ASP A 86 18.06 -14.19 -0.53
CA ASP A 86 18.82 -15.25 -1.15
C ASP A 86 20.09 -15.57 -0.32
N GLY A 87 20.30 -16.86 -0.06
CA GLY A 87 21.49 -17.38 0.64
C GLY A 87 21.94 -18.70 0.05
N THR A 88 23.06 -19.23 0.52
CA THR A 88 23.61 -20.51 0.01
C THR A 88 22.64 -21.65 0.34
N GLY A 89 21.96 -22.17 -0.69
CA GLY A 89 20.99 -23.27 -0.57
C GLY A 89 19.63 -22.89 0.03
N VAL A 90 19.35 -21.59 0.24
CA VAL A 90 18.10 -21.07 0.77
C VAL A 90 17.66 -19.83 0.00
N SER A 91 16.41 -19.80 -0.45
CA SER A 91 15.83 -18.61 -1.06
C SER A 91 14.41 -18.38 -0.55
N GLY A 92 14.01 -17.11 -0.47
CA GLY A 92 12.66 -16.71 -0.06
C GLY A 92 12.20 -15.48 -0.81
N THR A 93 10.93 -15.46 -1.19
CA THR A 93 10.27 -14.30 -1.79
C THR A 93 9.01 -14.00 -1.01
N ALA A 94 8.89 -12.77 -0.52
CA ALA A 94 7.67 -12.27 0.13
C ALA A 94 6.96 -11.29 -0.81
N LYS A 95 5.70 -11.56 -1.14
CA LYS A 95 4.82 -10.65 -1.86
C LYS A 95 3.82 -10.03 -0.89
N ASP A 96 3.86 -8.70 -0.80
CA ASP A 96 3.08 -7.95 0.17
C ASP A 96 2.04 -7.06 -0.51
N SER A 97 0.83 -7.05 0.05
CA SER A 97 -0.25 -6.15 -0.35
C SER A 97 -1.09 -5.74 0.86
N ALA A 98 -1.80 -4.63 0.76
CA ALA A 98 -2.66 -4.18 1.85
C ALA A 98 -3.91 -3.45 1.33
N TRP A 99 -5.01 -3.56 2.09
CA TRP A 99 -6.19 -2.73 1.97
C TRP A 99 -6.29 -1.83 3.19
N GLY A 100 -6.50 -0.54 2.98
CA GLY A 100 -6.67 0.44 4.04
C GLY A 100 -8.02 1.13 4.02
N LEU A 101 -8.53 1.44 5.20
CA LEU A 101 -9.67 2.30 5.42
C LEU A 101 -9.26 3.36 6.45
N GLY A 102 -9.52 4.63 6.14
CA GLY A 102 -9.11 5.71 7.03
C GLY A 102 -9.68 7.07 6.68
N GLY A 103 -9.14 8.08 7.38
CA GLY A 103 -9.39 9.48 7.13
C GLY A 103 -8.23 10.12 6.38
N ALA A 104 -8.56 11.09 5.54
CA ALA A 104 -7.59 11.95 4.88
C ALA A 104 -7.91 13.42 5.18
N TYR A 105 -6.91 14.18 5.56
CA TYR A 105 -6.95 15.63 5.69
C TYR A 105 -6.30 16.24 4.45
N ARG A 106 -7.03 17.03 3.68
CA ARG A 106 -6.66 17.51 2.35
C ARG A 106 -6.73 19.05 2.26
N PRO A 107 -5.81 19.79 2.92
CA PRO A 107 -5.79 21.23 2.89
C PRO A 107 -5.35 21.76 1.50
N GLU A 108 -5.91 22.89 1.11
CA GLU A 108 -5.47 23.66 -0.06
C GLU A 108 -4.68 24.89 0.40
N PHE A 109 -3.47 25.07 -0.17
CA PHE A 109 -2.55 26.15 0.22
C PHE A 109 -2.60 27.35 -0.70
N GLY A 110 -3.40 27.28 -1.79
CA GLY A 110 -3.46 28.30 -2.85
C GLY A 110 -2.46 28.05 -3.97
N GLY A 111 -2.66 28.75 -5.09
CA GLY A 111 -1.80 28.60 -6.29
C GLY A 111 -1.85 27.20 -6.92
N GLY A 112 -2.90 26.42 -6.66
CA GLY A 112 -3.04 25.04 -7.13
C GLY A 112 -2.36 23.99 -6.24
N TRP A 113 -1.63 24.39 -5.20
CA TRP A 113 -0.97 23.48 -4.27
C TRP A 113 -1.90 23.05 -3.15
N GLY A 114 -1.74 21.82 -2.73
CA GLY A 114 -2.42 21.26 -1.57
C GLY A 114 -1.57 20.20 -0.91
N GLY A 115 -2.04 19.76 0.26
CA GLY A 115 -1.44 18.66 1.00
C GLY A 115 -2.41 17.51 1.17
N VAL A 116 -1.89 16.38 1.65
CA VAL A 116 -2.70 15.30 2.18
C VAL A 116 -1.99 14.66 3.37
N ALA A 117 -2.74 14.43 4.44
CA ALA A 117 -2.30 13.60 5.56
C ALA A 117 -3.34 12.49 5.74
N ARG A 118 -2.88 11.24 5.79
CA ARG A 118 -3.74 10.05 5.89
C ARG A 118 -3.46 9.33 7.19
N VAL A 119 -4.50 8.77 7.79
CA VAL A 119 -4.39 7.87 8.94
C VAL A 119 -5.55 6.88 8.94
N GLY A 120 -5.26 5.64 9.28
CA GLY A 120 -6.30 4.61 9.29
C GLY A 120 -5.78 3.25 9.73
N ALA A 121 -6.58 2.23 9.44
CA ALA A 121 -6.24 0.83 9.63
C ALA A 121 -6.10 0.15 8.27
N ALA A 122 -5.06 -0.66 8.12
CA ALA A 122 -4.78 -1.45 6.92
C ALA A 122 -4.79 -2.94 7.25
N TYR A 123 -5.44 -3.72 6.41
CA TYR A 123 -5.41 -5.18 6.40
C TYR A 123 -4.32 -5.63 5.43
N GLY A 124 -3.18 -6.02 5.98
CA GLY A 124 -2.01 -6.45 5.22
C GLY A 124 -2.00 -7.95 5.02
N THR A 125 -1.62 -8.38 3.82
CA THR A 125 -1.41 -9.78 3.43
C THR A 125 0.03 -9.95 2.96
N SER A 126 0.75 -10.89 3.56
CA SER A 126 2.10 -11.30 3.15
C SER A 126 2.07 -12.75 2.71
N LYS A 127 2.48 -13.02 1.47
CA LYS A 127 2.68 -14.37 0.94
C LYS A 127 4.17 -14.61 0.81
N VAL A 128 4.64 -15.65 1.50
CA VAL A 128 6.06 -16.01 1.52
C VAL A 128 6.22 -17.36 0.84
N ASP A 129 6.93 -17.37 -0.27
CA ASP A 129 7.41 -18.56 -0.95
C ASP A 129 8.86 -18.81 -0.51
N TYR A 130 9.18 -20.01 -0.03
CA TYR A 130 10.53 -20.33 0.38
C TYR A 130 11.00 -21.68 -0.19
N SER A 131 12.30 -21.75 -0.44
CA SER A 131 12.98 -22.97 -0.86
C SER A 131 14.17 -23.23 0.06
N LEU A 132 14.24 -24.43 0.59
CA LEU A 132 15.31 -24.90 1.49
C LEU A 132 16.19 -25.96 0.80
N GLY A 133 16.47 -25.77 -0.49
CA GLY A 133 17.26 -26.71 -1.29
C GLY A 133 16.64 -28.11 -1.32
N GLU A 134 17.40 -29.13 -0.88
CA GLU A 134 16.94 -30.53 -0.86
C GLU A 134 15.83 -30.80 0.19
N ALA A 135 15.63 -29.90 1.15
CA ALA A 135 14.58 -30.05 2.18
C ALA A 135 13.17 -29.67 1.70
N GLY A 136 13.06 -29.12 0.47
CA GLY A 136 11.79 -28.85 -0.18
C GLY A 136 11.41 -27.37 -0.27
N THR A 137 10.23 -27.12 -0.84
CA THR A 137 9.63 -25.78 -1.02
C THR A 137 8.33 -25.69 -0.24
N GLY A 138 7.98 -24.48 0.19
CA GLY A 138 6.70 -24.24 0.87
C GLY A 138 6.18 -22.82 0.60
N GLU A 139 4.86 -22.66 0.78
CA GLU A 139 4.17 -21.37 0.73
C GLU A 139 3.48 -21.12 2.07
N HIS A 140 3.58 -19.90 2.57
CA HIS A 140 2.88 -19.49 3.77
C HIS A 140 2.28 -18.09 3.57
N SER A 141 1.02 -17.91 4.01
CA SER A 141 0.33 -16.63 3.97
C SER A 141 -0.02 -16.20 5.38
N LYS A 142 0.22 -14.94 5.69
CA LYS A 142 -0.16 -14.31 6.95
C LYS A 142 -0.84 -12.97 6.69
N ASP A 143 -1.95 -12.77 7.37
CA ASP A 143 -2.73 -11.53 7.31
C ASP A 143 -2.80 -10.87 8.68
N GLY A 144 -3.04 -9.55 8.69
CA GLY A 144 -3.22 -8.83 9.94
C GLY A 144 -3.64 -7.38 9.76
N TRP A 145 -4.32 -6.84 10.79
CA TRP A 145 -4.66 -5.44 10.87
C TRP A 145 -3.54 -4.63 11.50
N HIS A 146 -3.18 -3.52 10.87
CA HIS A 146 -2.15 -2.61 11.34
C HIS A 146 -2.55 -1.17 11.13
N PRO A 147 -2.13 -0.22 11.97
CA PRO A 147 -2.27 1.19 11.68
C PRO A 147 -1.40 1.56 10.48
N TYR A 148 -1.91 2.48 9.66
CA TYR A 148 -1.13 3.13 8.61
C TYR A 148 -1.26 4.64 8.72
N TYR A 149 -0.28 5.35 8.17
CA TYR A 149 -0.30 6.79 8.02
C TYR A 149 0.49 7.18 6.77
N GLY A 150 0.18 8.35 6.23
CA GLY A 150 0.83 8.86 5.04
C GLY A 150 0.75 10.37 4.96
N LEU A 151 1.70 10.94 4.25
CA LEU A 151 1.78 12.37 3.94
C LEU A 151 2.00 12.53 2.44
N GLY A 152 1.50 13.61 1.88
CA GLY A 152 1.74 13.91 0.48
C GLY A 152 1.45 15.36 0.14
N VAL A 153 1.87 15.71 -1.06
CA VAL A 153 1.57 16.99 -1.68
C VAL A 153 0.84 16.75 -3.00
N ASN A 154 0.03 17.69 -3.39
CA ASN A 154 -0.66 17.62 -4.66
C ASN A 154 -0.64 19.00 -5.35
N TYR A 155 -0.72 18.96 -6.68
CA TYR A 155 -0.80 20.14 -7.52
C TYR A 155 -1.94 20.00 -8.52
N ALA A 156 -2.86 20.95 -8.52
CA ALA A 156 -4.00 20.96 -9.42
C ALA A 156 -3.57 21.38 -10.83
N LEU A 157 -3.65 20.46 -11.79
CA LEU A 157 -3.47 20.75 -13.22
C LEU A 157 -4.73 21.34 -13.82
N THR A 158 -5.87 20.86 -13.39
CA THR A 158 -7.20 21.33 -13.75
C THR A 158 -8.10 21.34 -12.51
N LYS A 159 -9.36 21.75 -12.66
CA LYS A 159 -10.35 21.70 -11.56
C LYS A 159 -10.56 20.28 -11.03
N ASN A 160 -10.39 19.26 -11.87
CA ASN A 160 -10.67 17.87 -11.54
C ASN A 160 -9.41 17.00 -11.42
N LEU A 161 -8.31 17.37 -12.09
CA LEU A 161 -7.08 16.58 -12.14
C LEU A 161 -5.99 17.20 -11.28
N LYS A 162 -5.46 16.41 -10.33
CA LYS A 162 -4.33 16.78 -9.48
C LYS A 162 -3.19 15.77 -9.67
N LEU A 163 -1.96 16.25 -9.81
CA LEU A 163 -0.77 15.43 -9.62
C LEU A 163 -0.54 15.22 -8.13
N THR A 164 0.00 14.06 -7.76
CA THR A 164 0.24 13.71 -6.36
C THR A 164 1.64 13.14 -6.18
N ALA A 165 2.25 13.45 -5.05
CA ALA A 165 3.47 12.81 -4.57
C ALA A 165 3.27 12.47 -3.11
N ASP A 166 3.39 11.20 -2.77
CA ASP A 166 2.99 10.65 -1.47
C ASP A 166 4.09 9.80 -0.85
N TRP A 167 4.16 9.84 0.46
CA TRP A 167 4.84 8.90 1.32
C TRP A 167 3.81 8.21 2.21
N ASP A 168 3.79 6.88 2.20
CA ASP A 168 2.93 6.06 3.04
C ASP A 168 3.77 5.13 3.90
N ASN A 169 3.40 4.98 5.17
CA ASN A 169 3.98 4.03 6.10
C ASN A 169 2.93 3.00 6.46
N THR A 170 3.17 1.76 6.10
CA THR A 170 2.33 0.61 6.41
C THR A 170 3.12 -0.43 7.21
N ARG A 171 2.41 -1.35 7.86
CA ARG A 171 3.02 -2.47 8.57
C ARG A 171 2.48 -3.77 8.03
N ILE A 172 3.37 -4.75 7.85
CA ILE A 172 3.03 -6.09 7.38
C ILE A 172 3.62 -7.11 8.34
N THR A 173 2.81 -8.07 8.77
CA THR A 173 3.28 -9.20 9.57
C THR A 173 3.52 -10.38 8.65
N SER A 174 4.72 -10.94 8.71
CA SER A 174 5.07 -12.20 8.07
C SER A 174 5.43 -13.25 9.13
N GLN A 175 5.12 -14.50 8.85
CA GLN A 175 5.45 -15.62 9.72
C GLN A 175 6.08 -16.73 8.88
N ILE A 176 7.23 -17.22 9.32
CA ILE A 176 7.84 -18.44 8.81
C ILE A 176 7.52 -19.55 9.83
N PRO A 177 7.05 -20.73 9.42
CA PRO A 177 6.50 -21.76 10.32
C PRO A 177 7.40 -22.20 11.47
N THR A 178 8.72 -22.02 11.35
CA THR A 178 9.74 -22.40 12.35
C THR A 178 10.34 -21.22 13.11
N LEU A 179 9.97 -19.98 12.75
CA LEU A 179 10.48 -18.75 13.37
C LEU A 179 9.32 -17.90 13.93
N ALA A 180 9.65 -17.02 14.88
CA ALA A 180 8.68 -16.09 15.43
C ALA A 180 8.12 -15.17 14.33
N SER A 181 6.85 -14.76 14.49
CA SER A 181 6.25 -13.77 13.58
C SER A 181 7.02 -12.45 13.67
N SER A 182 7.33 -11.87 12.52
CA SER A 182 8.01 -10.58 12.42
C SER A 182 7.10 -9.56 11.75
N THR A 183 6.99 -8.39 12.35
CA THR A 183 6.29 -7.25 11.75
C THR A 183 7.31 -6.31 11.12
N ALA A 184 7.20 -6.11 9.81
CA ALA A 184 8.01 -5.18 9.06
C ALA A 184 7.27 -3.87 8.85
N VAL A 185 8.00 -2.77 8.92
CA VAL A 185 7.55 -1.45 8.48
C VAL A 185 7.90 -1.31 7.00
N VAL A 186 6.92 -0.94 6.19
CA VAL A 186 7.09 -0.68 4.76
C VAL A 186 6.81 0.78 4.50
N ASN A 187 7.81 1.50 4.00
CA ASN A 187 7.69 2.86 3.52
C ASN A 187 7.54 2.84 2.00
N THR A 188 6.54 3.54 1.49
CA THR A 188 6.28 3.65 0.06
C THR A 188 6.38 5.11 -0.37
N TYR A 189 7.21 5.40 -1.35
CA TYR A 189 7.34 6.71 -1.99
C TYR A 189 6.77 6.60 -3.39
N SER A 190 5.79 7.43 -3.70
CA SER A 190 5.05 7.28 -4.95
C SER A 190 4.61 8.61 -5.54
N VAL A 191 4.47 8.64 -6.86
CA VAL A 191 3.92 9.77 -7.62
C VAL A 191 2.77 9.28 -8.49
N GLY A 192 1.81 10.15 -8.77
CA GLY A 192 0.65 9.76 -9.54
C GLY A 192 -0.33 10.89 -9.79
N ALA A 193 -1.59 10.51 -9.95
CA ALA A 193 -2.65 11.47 -10.20
C ALA A 193 -3.96 11.09 -9.50
N SER A 194 -4.78 12.08 -9.22
CA SER A 194 -6.15 11.91 -8.73
C SER A 194 -7.14 12.72 -9.55
N TRP A 195 -8.32 12.15 -9.72
CA TRP A 195 -9.44 12.78 -10.42
C TRP A 195 -10.61 12.96 -9.46
N GLY A 196 -11.11 14.21 -9.33
CA GLY A 196 -12.30 14.58 -8.57
C GLY A 196 -13.54 14.71 -9.45
N PHE A 197 -14.69 14.32 -8.95
CA PHE A 197 -15.98 14.37 -9.66
C PHE A 197 -17.15 14.68 -8.72
#